data_2f9042d7457d328e90c45aa280a59ec0
#
_entry.id   2f9042d7457d328e90c45aa280a59ec0
#
_cell.length_a   1.000
_cell.length_b   1.000
_cell.length_c   1.000
_cell.angle_alpha   90.00
_cell.angle_beta   90.00
_cell.angle_gamma   90.00
#
_symmetry.space_group_name_H-M   'P 1'
#
loop_
_entity.id
_entity.type
_entity.pdbx_description
1 polymer ?
#
loop_
_entity_poly.entity_id
_entity_poly.type
_entity_poly.pdbx_seq_one_letter_code
_entity_poly.pdbx_strand_id
1 'polypeptide(L)'
;MRSLLLAGCVMAAALSPARAADVEANKALYRHYIEDLWNKKDPAAPDRYLAPDYVEHNTNLPPGLDGRKQFVRTVLTAFPDYHAEILEVVAEDDRVVARVQFTGTNDGPYEGRPPTHNKLSFSTADFFRIAGGKIAEHWDVVNVLPRMIALGQIQPPVSAPKAPENPTAKPR
;
A
#
# COMPACT_ATOMS: atom_id res chain seq x y z
N MET A 1 -54.00 -35.23 -14.05
CA MET A 1 -53.26 -34.14 -13.36
C MET A 1 -51.88 -34.63 -13.07
N ARG A 2 -50.84 -34.21 -13.85
CA ARG A 2 -49.43 -34.59 -13.66
C ARG A 2 -48.73 -33.39 -13.04
N SER A 3 -48.31 -33.53 -11.76
CA SER A 3 -47.51 -32.54 -11.06
C SER A 3 -46.05 -32.64 -11.52
N LEU A 4 -45.54 -31.60 -12.18
CA LEU A 4 -44.09 -31.44 -12.43
C LEU A 4 -43.43 -30.86 -11.16
N LEU A 5 -42.56 -31.64 -10.52
CA LEU A 5 -41.63 -31.16 -9.51
C LEU A 5 -40.43 -30.56 -10.21
N LEU A 6 -40.29 -29.22 -10.16
CA LEU A 6 -39.05 -28.53 -10.53
C LEU A 6 -38.02 -28.72 -9.40
N ALA A 7 -37.03 -29.57 -9.63
CA ALA A 7 -35.86 -29.63 -8.77
C ALA A 7 -34.91 -28.47 -9.12
N GLY A 8 -34.90 -27.42 -8.28
CA GLY A 8 -33.95 -26.32 -8.38
C GLY A 8 -32.56 -26.81 -7.96
N CYS A 9 -31.63 -26.92 -8.92
CA CYS A 9 -30.22 -27.21 -8.67
C CYS A 9 -29.56 -25.91 -8.20
N VAL A 10 -29.33 -25.76 -6.90
CA VAL A 10 -28.48 -24.70 -6.35
C VAL A 10 -27.03 -25.12 -6.61
N MET A 11 -26.41 -24.58 -7.66
CA MET A 11 -24.97 -24.70 -7.88
C MET A 11 -24.24 -23.83 -6.84
N ALA A 12 -23.78 -24.44 -5.77
CA ALA A 12 -22.77 -23.83 -4.89
C ALA A 12 -21.46 -23.78 -5.68
N ALA A 13 -21.04 -22.59 -6.09
CA ALA A 13 -19.72 -22.35 -6.67
C ALA A 13 -18.68 -22.57 -5.57
N ALA A 14 -18.16 -23.79 -5.45
CA ALA A 14 -16.99 -24.07 -4.62
C ALA A 14 -15.78 -23.38 -5.25
N LEU A 15 -15.19 -22.43 -4.55
CA LEU A 15 -13.88 -21.86 -4.93
C LEU A 15 -12.88 -23.02 -5.06
N SER A 16 -12.26 -23.16 -6.23
CA SER A 16 -11.25 -24.19 -6.45
C SER A 16 -10.09 -24.02 -5.46
N PRO A 17 -9.60 -25.08 -4.81
CA PRO A 17 -8.50 -24.98 -3.85
C PRO A 17 -7.23 -24.36 -4.45
N ALA A 18 -6.97 -24.53 -5.76
CA ALA A 18 -5.87 -23.86 -6.46
C ALA A 18 -6.00 -22.34 -6.43
N ARG A 19 -7.19 -21.79 -6.68
CA ARG A 19 -7.44 -20.33 -6.65
C ARG A 19 -7.26 -19.73 -5.26
N ALA A 20 -7.65 -20.45 -4.22
CA ALA A 20 -7.43 -20.02 -2.84
C ALA A 20 -5.92 -20.00 -2.49
N ALA A 21 -5.15 -20.97 -2.97
CA ALA A 21 -3.69 -21.01 -2.78
C ALA A 21 -3.00 -19.84 -3.49
N ASP A 22 -3.44 -19.46 -4.69
CA ASP A 22 -2.91 -18.32 -5.44
C ASP A 22 -3.17 -16.98 -4.70
N VAL A 23 -4.35 -16.81 -4.13
CA VAL A 23 -4.72 -15.62 -3.36
C VAL A 23 -3.84 -15.46 -2.12
N GLU A 24 -3.59 -16.52 -1.37
CA GLU A 24 -2.70 -16.46 -0.19
C GLU A 24 -1.23 -16.26 -0.59
N ALA A 25 -0.77 -16.85 -1.69
CA ALA A 25 0.55 -16.61 -2.25
C ALA A 25 0.73 -15.14 -2.67
N ASN A 26 -0.28 -14.52 -3.28
CA ASN A 26 -0.28 -13.12 -3.67
C ASN A 26 -0.21 -12.18 -2.46
N LYS A 27 -0.96 -12.46 -1.39
CA LYS A 27 -0.86 -11.72 -0.11
C LYS A 27 0.52 -11.87 0.52
N ALA A 28 1.09 -13.07 0.52
CA ALA A 28 2.43 -13.33 1.06
C ALA A 28 3.51 -12.59 0.27
N LEU A 29 3.46 -12.62 -1.07
CA LEU A 29 4.34 -11.85 -1.95
C LEU A 29 4.33 -10.36 -1.60
N TYR A 30 3.14 -9.78 -1.46
CA TYR A 30 2.96 -8.38 -1.09
C TYR A 30 3.58 -8.07 0.28
N ARG A 31 3.29 -8.90 1.30
CA ARG A 31 3.84 -8.70 2.66
C ARG A 31 5.36 -8.75 2.68
N HIS A 32 5.96 -9.70 1.97
CA HIS A 32 7.41 -9.81 1.87
C HIS A 32 8.00 -8.60 1.14
N TYR A 33 7.35 -8.12 0.07
CA TYR A 33 7.78 -6.91 -0.62
C TYR A 33 7.81 -5.68 0.29
N ILE A 34 6.73 -5.42 1.04
CA ILE A 34 6.64 -4.28 1.96
C ILE A 34 7.68 -4.40 3.09
N GLU A 35 7.83 -5.59 3.65
CA GLU A 35 8.78 -5.86 4.72
C GLU A 35 10.23 -5.63 4.26
N ASP A 36 10.63 -6.24 3.13
CA ASP A 36 11.99 -6.09 2.62
C ASP A 36 12.27 -4.64 2.22
N LEU A 37 11.35 -4.04 1.47
CA LEU A 37 11.53 -2.70 0.91
C LEU A 37 11.64 -1.62 2.00
N TRP A 38 10.65 -1.57 2.90
CA TRP A 38 10.49 -0.43 3.80
C TRP A 38 11.04 -0.69 5.21
N ASN A 39 10.82 -1.89 5.77
CA ASN A 39 11.22 -2.18 7.14
C ASN A 39 12.67 -2.63 7.22
N LYS A 40 13.12 -3.49 6.29
CA LYS A 40 14.53 -3.86 6.14
C LYS A 40 15.34 -2.85 5.32
N LYS A 41 14.68 -1.85 4.71
CA LYS A 41 15.31 -0.76 3.96
C LYS A 41 16.20 -1.26 2.80
N ASP A 42 15.73 -2.28 2.09
CA ASP A 42 16.47 -2.87 0.99
C ASP A 42 16.10 -2.20 -0.36
N PRO A 43 16.96 -1.34 -0.91
CA PRO A 43 16.67 -0.65 -2.17
C PRO A 43 16.70 -1.58 -3.39
N ALA A 44 17.16 -2.83 -3.24
CA ALA A 44 17.13 -3.85 -4.29
C ALA A 44 15.85 -4.72 -4.25
N ALA A 45 14.96 -4.52 -3.28
CA ALA A 45 13.69 -5.24 -3.22
C ALA A 45 12.86 -5.11 -4.52
N PRO A 46 12.77 -3.95 -5.19
CA PRO A 46 12.05 -3.85 -6.45
C PRO A 46 12.51 -4.84 -7.52
N ASP A 47 13.80 -5.12 -7.65
CA ASP A 47 14.34 -6.08 -8.63
C ASP A 47 13.88 -7.53 -8.35
N ARG A 48 13.65 -7.86 -7.06
CA ARG A 48 13.20 -9.21 -6.67
C ARG A 48 11.70 -9.41 -6.79
N TYR A 49 10.91 -8.37 -6.55
CA TYR A 49 9.46 -8.47 -6.40
C TYR A 49 8.67 -7.94 -7.58
N LEU A 50 9.18 -6.93 -8.30
CA LEU A 50 8.48 -6.33 -9.42
C LEU A 50 8.81 -7.05 -10.74
N ALA A 51 7.87 -7.01 -11.67
CA ALA A 51 8.08 -7.49 -13.03
C ALA A 51 9.04 -6.54 -13.79
N PRO A 52 9.81 -7.04 -14.78
CA PRO A 52 10.68 -6.19 -15.59
C PRO A 52 9.92 -5.08 -16.35
N ASP A 53 8.68 -5.38 -16.74
CA ASP A 53 7.73 -4.49 -17.41
C ASP A 53 6.72 -3.84 -16.46
N TYR A 54 7.09 -3.70 -15.18
CA TYR A 54 6.26 -3.09 -14.14
C TYR A 54 5.73 -1.71 -14.55
N VAL A 55 4.43 -1.50 -14.32
CA VAL A 55 3.74 -0.24 -14.59
C VAL A 55 3.34 0.45 -13.30
N GLU A 56 3.82 1.70 -13.12
CA GLU A 56 3.39 2.59 -12.06
C GLU A 56 2.27 3.50 -12.58
N HIS A 57 1.09 3.44 -11.96
CA HIS A 57 -0.06 4.26 -12.36
C HIS A 57 -0.22 5.53 -11.52
N ASN A 58 0.55 5.69 -10.43
CA ASN A 58 0.59 6.96 -9.71
C ASN A 58 1.43 7.97 -10.51
N THR A 59 0.77 8.93 -11.12
CA THR A 59 1.41 9.95 -11.98
C THR A 59 2.35 10.91 -11.23
N ASN A 60 2.34 10.88 -9.89
CA ASN A 60 3.27 11.66 -9.07
C ASN A 60 4.59 10.90 -8.82
N LEU A 61 4.71 9.67 -9.28
CA LEU A 61 5.91 8.85 -9.18
C LEU A 61 6.60 8.68 -10.53
N PRO A 62 7.93 8.52 -10.56
CA PRO A 62 8.63 8.18 -11.79
C PRO A 62 8.13 6.84 -12.35
N PRO A 63 7.97 6.70 -13.68
CA PRO A 63 7.37 5.52 -14.30
C PRO A 63 8.28 4.29 -14.27
N GLY A 64 7.67 3.11 -14.25
CA GLY A 64 8.32 1.81 -14.42
C GLY A 64 9.24 1.40 -13.28
N LEU A 65 9.93 0.27 -13.48
CA LEU A 65 10.78 -0.34 -12.46
C LEU A 65 11.93 0.59 -12.01
N ASP A 66 12.62 1.24 -12.93
CA ASP A 66 13.71 2.14 -12.59
C ASP A 66 13.22 3.39 -11.86
N GLY A 67 12.06 3.91 -12.25
CA GLY A 67 11.38 4.98 -11.53
C GLY A 67 11.04 4.59 -10.09
N ARG A 68 10.52 3.39 -9.89
CA ARG A 68 10.26 2.85 -8.55
C ARG A 68 11.53 2.74 -7.70
N LYS A 69 12.61 2.25 -8.28
CA LYS A 69 13.93 2.17 -7.60
C LYS A 69 14.47 3.54 -7.23
N GLN A 70 14.32 4.53 -8.11
CA GLN A 70 14.70 5.91 -7.82
C GLN A 70 13.88 6.48 -6.66
N PHE A 71 12.56 6.31 -6.69
CA PHE A 71 11.66 6.76 -5.62
C PHE A 71 12.04 6.14 -4.26
N VAL A 72 12.28 4.83 -4.24
CA VAL A 72 12.70 4.11 -3.02
C VAL A 72 13.98 4.71 -2.42
N ARG A 73 15.02 4.93 -3.23
CA ARG A 73 16.26 5.55 -2.76
C ARG A 73 16.02 6.94 -2.20
N THR A 74 15.20 7.75 -2.86
CA THR A 74 14.82 9.10 -2.39
C THR A 74 14.15 9.05 -1.03
N VAL A 75 13.16 8.15 -0.85
CA VAL A 75 12.44 8.00 0.42
C VAL A 75 13.36 7.50 1.54
N LEU A 76 14.16 6.46 1.30
CA LEU A 76 15.06 5.90 2.32
C LEU A 76 16.19 6.88 2.71
N THR A 77 16.61 7.76 1.80
CA THR A 77 17.55 8.85 2.11
C THR A 77 16.88 9.91 2.97
N ALA A 78 15.67 10.32 2.61
CA ALA A 78 14.95 11.39 3.31
C ALA A 78 14.43 10.96 4.70
N PHE A 79 14.11 9.68 4.86
CA PHE A 79 13.53 9.10 6.07
C PHE A 79 14.30 7.84 6.48
N PRO A 80 15.44 7.94 7.15
CA PRO A 80 16.27 6.76 7.51
C PRO A 80 15.54 5.77 8.43
N ASP A 81 14.59 6.25 9.22
CA ASP A 81 13.73 5.47 10.13
C ASP A 81 12.38 5.09 9.50
N TYR A 82 12.23 5.21 8.16
CA TYR A 82 10.97 4.91 7.47
C TYR A 82 10.45 3.52 7.82
N HIS A 83 9.18 3.42 8.19
CA HIS A 83 8.55 2.17 8.59
C HIS A 83 7.16 2.04 7.98
N ALA A 84 6.79 0.83 7.58
CA ALA A 84 5.51 0.48 7.02
C ALA A 84 4.81 -0.57 7.89
N GLU A 85 3.62 -0.26 8.39
CA GLU A 85 2.74 -1.19 9.09
C GLU A 85 1.56 -1.53 8.18
N ILE A 86 1.43 -2.81 7.81
CA ILE A 86 0.28 -3.31 7.04
C ILE A 86 -0.88 -3.49 8.00
N LEU A 87 -1.87 -2.58 7.93
CA LEU A 87 -3.05 -2.62 8.77
C LEU A 87 -4.08 -3.66 8.27
N GLU A 88 -4.17 -3.83 6.95
CA GLU A 88 -5.12 -4.72 6.31
C GLU A 88 -4.62 -5.14 4.93
N VAL A 89 -4.86 -6.39 4.57
CA VAL A 89 -4.58 -6.93 3.23
C VAL A 89 -5.74 -7.82 2.81
N VAL A 90 -6.29 -7.55 1.65
CA VAL A 90 -7.27 -8.38 0.96
C VAL A 90 -6.76 -8.74 -0.43
N ALA A 91 -7.19 -9.87 -0.97
CA ALA A 91 -6.85 -10.26 -2.33
C ALA A 91 -7.99 -11.04 -2.97
N GLU A 92 -8.16 -10.84 -4.27
CA GLU A 92 -9.07 -11.57 -5.13
C GLU A 92 -8.41 -11.75 -6.49
N ASP A 93 -8.39 -12.97 -7.01
CA ASP A 93 -7.73 -13.33 -8.25
C ASP A 93 -6.26 -12.90 -8.30
N ASP A 94 -5.90 -12.05 -9.26
CA ASP A 94 -4.57 -11.47 -9.43
C ASP A 94 -4.41 -10.12 -8.72
N ARG A 95 -5.38 -9.66 -7.94
CA ARG A 95 -5.38 -8.36 -7.27
C ARG A 95 -5.09 -8.50 -5.79
N VAL A 96 -4.23 -7.61 -5.30
CA VAL A 96 -3.98 -7.41 -3.87
C VAL A 96 -4.28 -5.96 -3.53
N VAL A 97 -5.04 -5.73 -2.47
CA VAL A 97 -5.33 -4.40 -1.93
C VAL A 97 -4.89 -4.36 -0.48
N ALA A 98 -4.19 -3.31 -0.10
CA ALA A 98 -3.72 -3.15 1.26
C ALA A 98 -3.92 -1.74 1.79
N ARG A 99 -4.22 -1.62 3.06
CA ARG A 99 -4.15 -0.38 3.81
C ARG A 99 -2.89 -0.39 4.65
N VAL A 100 -2.02 0.61 4.41
CA VAL A 100 -0.70 0.69 5.05
C VAL A 100 -0.57 2.01 5.77
N GLN A 101 0.00 1.97 6.97
CA GLN A 101 0.44 3.14 7.72
C GLN A 101 1.94 3.30 7.56
N PHE A 102 2.37 4.47 7.14
CA PHE A 102 3.78 4.84 7.03
C PHE A 102 4.15 5.85 8.10
N THR A 103 5.33 5.66 8.70
CA THR A 103 5.91 6.59 9.67
C THR A 103 7.38 6.82 9.36
N GLY A 104 7.95 7.89 9.91
CA GLY A 104 9.36 8.23 9.77
C GLY A 104 9.68 9.64 10.26
N THR A 105 10.95 10.03 10.18
CA THR A 105 11.43 11.38 10.47
C THR A 105 12.21 11.90 9.27
N ASN A 106 11.90 13.11 8.81
CA ASN A 106 12.60 13.71 7.67
C ASN A 106 13.98 14.22 8.07
N ASP A 107 14.94 13.32 8.22
CA ASP A 107 16.33 13.61 8.63
C ASP A 107 17.32 13.70 7.48
N GLY A 108 16.87 13.44 6.25
CA GLY A 108 17.66 13.60 5.04
C GLY A 108 17.00 14.53 4.01
N PRO A 109 17.75 14.92 2.97
CA PRO A 109 17.20 15.78 1.91
C PRO A 109 16.13 15.04 1.10
N TYR A 110 15.07 15.77 0.71
CA TYR A 110 14.02 15.26 -0.17
C TYR A 110 13.86 16.18 -1.39
N GLU A 111 14.12 15.65 -2.59
CA GLU A 111 13.98 16.38 -3.85
C GLU A 111 14.68 17.77 -3.85
N GLY A 112 15.91 17.81 -3.36
CA GLY A 112 16.71 19.04 -3.29
C GLY A 112 16.37 19.99 -2.13
N ARG A 113 15.40 19.64 -1.27
CA ARG A 113 15.05 20.39 -0.07
C ARG A 113 15.85 19.86 1.13
N PRO A 114 16.28 20.72 2.07
CA PRO A 114 16.96 20.28 3.27
C PRO A 114 15.99 19.51 4.19
N PRO A 115 16.53 18.69 5.13
CA PRO A 115 15.71 18.01 6.12
C PRO A 115 14.95 19.00 7.01
N THR A 116 13.71 18.64 7.35
CA THR A 116 12.84 19.44 8.23
C THR A 116 12.86 18.98 9.67
N HIS A 117 13.34 17.74 9.94
CA HIS A 117 13.26 17.02 11.20
C HIS A 117 11.83 16.79 11.72
N ASN A 118 10.83 16.98 10.86
CA ASN A 118 9.45 16.71 11.18
C ASN A 118 9.15 15.22 11.12
N LYS A 119 8.26 14.76 12.01
CA LYS A 119 7.72 13.40 11.97
C LYS A 119 6.68 13.27 10.86
N LEU A 120 6.77 12.15 10.15
CA LEU A 120 5.85 11.72 9.12
C LEU A 120 4.92 10.65 9.69
N SER A 121 3.63 10.78 9.43
CA SER A 121 2.63 9.73 9.68
C SER A 121 1.49 9.89 8.68
N PHE A 122 1.35 8.96 7.75
CA PHE A 122 0.28 8.97 6.74
C PHE A 122 -0.10 7.55 6.34
N SER A 123 -1.26 7.39 5.72
CA SER A 123 -1.74 6.10 5.24
C SER A 123 -1.98 6.10 3.74
N THR A 124 -1.91 4.91 3.16
CA THR A 124 -2.27 4.62 1.78
C THR A 124 -3.31 3.54 1.70
N ALA A 125 -4.02 3.49 0.57
CA ALA A 125 -4.67 2.30 0.06
C ALA A 125 -3.97 1.95 -1.25
N ASP A 126 -3.19 0.87 -1.23
CA ASP A 126 -2.39 0.41 -2.35
C ASP A 126 -3.12 -0.72 -3.07
N PHE A 127 -3.09 -0.71 -4.40
CA PHE A 127 -3.69 -1.71 -5.27
C PHE A 127 -2.60 -2.28 -6.17
N PHE A 128 -2.46 -3.59 -6.18
CA PHE A 128 -1.47 -4.28 -7.00
C PHE A 128 -2.10 -5.34 -7.89
N ARG A 129 -1.55 -5.50 -9.10
CA ARG A 129 -1.81 -6.68 -9.92
C ARG A 129 -0.58 -7.58 -9.92
N ILE A 130 -0.82 -8.87 -9.69
CA ILE A 130 0.21 -9.89 -9.66
C ILE A 130 0.14 -10.70 -10.96
N ALA A 131 1.29 -10.91 -11.59
CA ALA A 131 1.40 -11.75 -12.78
C ALA A 131 2.71 -12.54 -12.73
N GLY A 132 2.65 -13.86 -12.99
CA GLY A 132 3.84 -14.72 -12.98
C GLY A 132 4.62 -14.72 -11.66
N GLY A 133 3.94 -14.54 -10.52
CA GLY A 133 4.57 -14.44 -9.19
C GLY A 133 5.34 -13.14 -8.95
N LYS A 134 5.06 -12.09 -9.71
CA LYS A 134 5.65 -10.76 -9.60
C LYS A 134 4.56 -9.70 -9.53
N ILE A 135 4.87 -8.56 -8.90
CA ILE A 135 4.04 -7.36 -8.94
C ILE A 135 4.20 -6.72 -10.32
N ALA A 136 3.14 -6.72 -11.11
CA ALA A 136 3.15 -6.20 -12.48
C ALA A 136 2.67 -4.76 -12.57
N GLU A 137 1.73 -4.35 -11.72
CA GLU A 137 1.16 -3.00 -11.74
C GLU A 137 0.84 -2.50 -10.33
N HIS A 138 0.87 -1.17 -10.17
CA HIS A 138 0.57 -0.49 -8.91
C HIS A 138 -0.29 0.76 -9.15
N TRP A 139 -1.31 0.93 -8.31
CA TRP A 139 -2.11 2.13 -8.10
C TRP A 139 -2.18 2.42 -6.60
N ASP A 140 -2.34 3.67 -6.22
CA ASP A 140 -2.55 4.02 -4.82
C ASP A 140 -3.52 5.19 -4.62
N VAL A 141 -4.06 5.27 -3.42
CA VAL A 141 -4.70 6.47 -2.88
C VAL A 141 -3.93 6.86 -1.64
N VAL A 142 -3.33 8.04 -1.65
CA VAL A 142 -2.45 8.52 -0.59
C VAL A 142 -3.11 9.63 0.21
N ASN A 143 -3.14 9.51 1.54
CA ASN A 143 -3.39 10.66 2.40
C ASN A 143 -2.16 11.58 2.37
N VAL A 144 -2.08 12.44 1.36
CA VAL A 144 -0.87 13.22 1.03
C VAL A 144 -0.60 14.38 2.00
N LEU A 145 -1.63 14.93 2.66
CA LEU A 145 -1.52 16.13 3.48
C LEU A 145 -0.48 16.01 4.60
N PRO A 146 -0.46 14.95 5.45
CA PRO A 146 0.57 14.81 6.47
C PRO A 146 2.00 14.73 5.91
N ARG A 147 2.17 14.11 4.73
CA ARG A 147 3.47 14.05 4.04
C ARG A 147 3.94 15.43 3.60
N MET A 148 3.06 16.25 3.02
CA MET A 148 3.39 17.61 2.60
C MET A 148 3.78 18.49 3.79
N ILE A 149 3.10 18.33 4.94
CA ILE A 149 3.45 19.02 6.19
C ILE A 149 4.83 18.57 6.69
N ALA A 150 5.07 17.25 6.75
CA ALA A 150 6.34 16.71 7.22
C ALA A 150 7.52 17.19 6.36
N LEU A 151 7.34 17.32 5.05
CA LEU A 151 8.33 17.84 4.11
C LEU A 151 8.42 19.38 4.08
N GLY A 152 7.66 20.11 4.94
CA GLY A 152 7.65 21.56 4.96
C GLY A 152 7.10 22.21 3.67
N GLN A 153 6.37 21.46 2.85
CA GLN A 153 5.79 21.96 1.60
C GLN A 153 4.56 22.84 1.86
N ILE A 154 3.84 22.56 2.94
CA ILE A 154 2.71 23.36 3.42
C ILE A 154 2.78 23.53 4.94
N GLN A 155 2.18 24.60 5.45
CA GLN A 155 2.01 24.79 6.88
C GLN A 155 0.87 23.88 7.40
N PRO A 156 0.98 23.34 8.64
CA PRO A 156 -0.16 22.67 9.27
C PRO A 156 -1.37 23.62 9.29
N PRO A 157 -2.59 23.11 9.03
CA PRO A 157 -3.78 23.92 9.23
C PRO A 157 -3.81 24.40 10.69
N VAL A 158 -4.12 25.67 10.90
CA VAL A 158 -4.35 26.19 12.25
C VAL A 158 -5.39 25.28 12.89
N SER A 159 -5.03 24.64 14.00
CA SER A 159 -5.86 23.63 14.65
C SER A 159 -7.26 24.20 14.88
N ALA A 160 -8.26 23.62 14.21
CA ALA A 160 -9.65 23.85 14.58
C ALA A 160 -9.81 23.48 16.08
N PRO A 161 -10.63 24.20 16.85
CA PRO A 161 -10.93 23.80 18.22
C PRO A 161 -11.28 22.32 18.26
N LYS A 162 -10.66 21.56 19.17
CA LYS A 162 -10.93 20.12 19.34
C LYS A 162 -12.45 19.93 19.37
N ALA A 163 -12.98 19.15 18.42
CA ALA A 163 -14.41 18.84 18.43
C ALA A 163 -14.76 18.26 19.80
N PRO A 164 -15.90 18.63 20.39
CA PRO A 164 -16.31 18.10 21.68
C PRO A 164 -16.31 16.56 21.61
N GLU A 165 -15.67 15.92 22.58
CA GLU A 165 -15.64 14.46 22.68
C GLU A 165 -17.07 13.94 22.73
N ASN A 166 -17.43 13.06 21.82
CA ASN A 166 -18.75 12.43 21.82
C ASN A 166 -18.79 11.44 23.01
N PRO A 167 -19.49 11.74 24.12
CA PRO A 167 -19.50 10.89 25.32
C PRO A 167 -20.22 9.54 25.11
N THR A 168 -20.77 9.30 23.92
CA THR A 168 -21.55 8.08 23.62
C THR A 168 -20.83 7.07 22.72
N ALA A 169 -19.55 7.28 22.39
CA ALA A 169 -18.78 6.29 21.64
C ALA A 169 -18.48 5.08 22.55
N LYS A 170 -19.31 4.02 22.47
CA LYS A 170 -18.97 2.73 23.06
C LYS A 170 -17.72 2.15 22.38
N PRO A 171 -16.76 1.63 23.14
CA PRO A 171 -15.66 0.87 22.57
C PRO A 171 -16.21 -0.37 21.86
N ARG A 172 -15.77 -0.64 20.65
CA ARG A 172 -16.01 -1.89 19.91
C ARG A 172 -15.07 -2.97 20.38
#